data_3b3ac16cf875e4f1d113c387e6980441
#
_entry.id   3b3ac16cf875e4f1d113c387e6980441
#
_cell.length_a   1.000
_cell.length_b   1.000
_cell.length_c   1.000
_cell.angle_alpha   90.00
_cell.angle_beta   90.00
_cell.angle_gamma   90.00
#
_symmetry.space_group_name_H-M   'P 1'
#
loop_
_entity.id
_entity.type
_entity.pdbx_description
1 polymer ?
#
loop_
_entity_poly.entity_id
_entity_poly.type
_entity_poly.pdbx_seq_one_letter_code
_entity_poly.pdbx_strand_id
1 'polypeptide(L)'
;MKDYILGVDLGGTNIKAAAYRLGSYEKVGEKRLPTQVEGGWEHVLGRVLAALEELLRHTPRERVLCVGMGVPGLLDIEAGVSRFSPNFPQWEDVPVAAWLEERLGLPVFIDNDVRVNLYGEWLFGAGRGRENL
;
A
#
# COMPACT_ATOMS: atom_id res chain seq x y z
N MET A 1 -15.62 14.19 -2.90
CA MET A 1 -16.11 12.99 -2.19
C MET A 1 -15.17 11.82 -2.43
N LYS A 2 -14.86 11.09 -1.37
CA LYS A 2 -13.94 9.95 -1.48
C LYS A 2 -14.73 8.69 -1.76
N ASP A 3 -14.41 8.02 -2.85
CA ASP A 3 -15.14 6.84 -3.30
C ASP A 3 -14.29 5.58 -3.37
N TYR A 4 -12.97 5.72 -3.26
CA TYR A 4 -12.06 4.61 -3.50
C TYR A 4 -10.97 4.50 -2.46
N ILE A 5 -10.42 3.30 -2.34
CA ILE A 5 -9.25 3.05 -1.52
C ILE A 5 -8.31 2.17 -2.36
N LEU A 6 -7.02 2.41 -2.23
CA LEU A 6 -6.02 1.60 -2.92
C LEU A 6 -5.34 0.67 -1.94
N GLY A 7 -5.08 -0.55 -2.36
CA GLY A 7 -4.40 -1.53 -1.54
C GLY A 7 -3.17 -2.06 -2.26
N VAL A 8 -2.11 -2.31 -1.49
CA VAL A 8 -0.87 -2.88 -2.04
C VAL A 8 -0.43 -4.05 -1.18
N ASP A 9 -0.06 -5.13 -1.83
CA ASP A 9 0.56 -6.27 -1.16
C ASP A 9 1.99 -6.34 -1.69
N LEU A 10 2.95 -6.04 -0.82
CA LEU A 10 4.36 -6.07 -1.18
C LEU A 10 4.94 -7.42 -0.84
N GLY A 11 5.12 -8.25 -1.84
CA GLY A 11 5.72 -9.57 -1.65
C GLY A 11 7.17 -9.58 -2.10
N GLY A 12 7.89 -10.62 -1.69
CA GLY A 12 9.28 -10.77 -2.08
C GLY A 12 9.48 -11.00 -3.57
N THR A 13 8.46 -11.52 -4.24
CA THR A 13 8.53 -11.84 -5.67
C THR A 13 7.69 -10.88 -6.50
N ASN A 14 6.49 -10.58 -6.03
CA ASN A 14 5.56 -9.75 -6.79
C ASN A 14 4.92 -8.68 -5.92
N ILE A 15 4.60 -7.57 -6.57
CA ILE A 15 3.81 -6.48 -6.00
C ILE A 15 2.43 -6.59 -6.61
N LYS A 16 1.40 -6.54 -5.78
CA LYS A 16 0.02 -6.53 -6.26
C LYS A 16 -0.65 -5.28 -5.71
N ALA A 17 -1.20 -4.46 -6.60
CA ALA A 17 -1.92 -3.26 -6.22
C ALA A 17 -3.33 -3.34 -6.77
N ALA A 18 -4.29 -2.83 -6.03
CA ALA A 18 -5.68 -2.88 -6.47
C ALA A 18 -6.44 -1.67 -5.95
N ALA A 19 -7.47 -1.29 -6.69
CA ALA A 19 -8.36 -0.21 -6.31
C ALA A 19 -9.72 -0.81 -5.96
N TYR A 20 -10.30 -0.34 -4.86
CA TYR A 20 -11.59 -0.82 -4.37
C TYR A 20 -12.54 0.34 -4.17
N ARG A 21 -13.80 0.09 -4.45
CA ARG A 21 -14.85 1.07 -4.21
C ARG A 21 -15.23 1.06 -2.74
N LEU A 22 -15.31 2.23 -2.13
CA LEU A 22 -15.76 2.34 -0.75
C LEU A 22 -17.22 1.90 -0.67
N GLY A 23 -17.56 1.24 0.41
CA GLY A 23 -18.93 0.78 0.65
C GLY A 23 -19.17 -0.62 0.17
N SER A 24 -19.01 -0.86 -1.11
CA SER A 24 -19.26 -2.19 -1.69
C SER A 24 -18.04 -3.09 -1.62
N TYR A 25 -16.84 -2.50 -1.47
CA TYR A 25 -15.56 -3.22 -1.48
C TYR A 25 -15.29 -3.90 -2.83
N GLU A 26 -15.98 -3.44 -3.86
CA GLU A 26 -15.80 -3.99 -5.19
C GLU A 26 -14.43 -3.60 -5.73
N LYS A 27 -13.70 -4.57 -6.26
CA LYS A 27 -12.41 -4.31 -6.88
C LYS A 27 -12.66 -3.73 -8.27
N VAL A 28 -12.15 -2.53 -8.51
CA VAL A 28 -12.36 -1.84 -9.78
C VAL A 28 -11.10 -1.75 -10.63
N GLY A 29 -9.97 -2.20 -10.11
CA GLY A 29 -8.74 -2.23 -10.89
C GLY A 29 -7.68 -3.03 -10.18
N GLU A 30 -6.72 -3.54 -10.93
CA GLU A 30 -5.62 -4.32 -10.37
C GLU A 30 -4.39 -4.19 -11.25
N LYS A 31 -3.21 -4.19 -10.61
CA LYS A 31 -1.93 -4.17 -11.32
C LYS A 31 -0.95 -5.05 -10.58
N ARG A 32 -0.22 -5.88 -11.31
CA ARG A 32 0.82 -6.74 -10.74
C ARG A 32 2.14 -6.45 -11.42
N LEU A 33 3.21 -6.44 -10.64
CA LEU A 33 4.56 -6.25 -11.16
C LEU A 33 5.52 -7.15 -10.38
N PRO A 34 6.62 -7.60 -11.01
CA PRO A 34 7.69 -8.25 -10.25
C PRO A 34 8.28 -7.23 -9.28
N THR A 35 8.60 -7.69 -8.07
CA THR A 35 9.14 -6.80 -7.05
C THR A 35 10.56 -6.36 -7.36
N GLN A 36 11.39 -7.32 -7.83
CA GLN A 36 12.79 -7.06 -8.14
C GLN A 36 13.55 -6.55 -6.92
N VAL A 37 13.49 -7.35 -5.85
CA VAL A 37 14.06 -6.95 -4.55
C VAL A 37 15.55 -6.63 -4.61
N GLU A 38 16.27 -7.21 -5.54
CA GLU A 38 17.71 -6.98 -5.67
C GLU A 38 18.04 -5.55 -6.11
N GLY A 39 17.05 -4.80 -6.56
CA GLY A 39 17.24 -3.41 -6.96
C GLY A 39 17.35 -2.43 -5.82
N GLY A 40 17.09 -2.87 -4.58
CA GLY A 40 17.14 -2.00 -3.43
C GLY A 40 15.79 -1.37 -3.12
N TRP A 41 15.68 -0.76 -1.94
CA TRP A 41 14.37 -0.31 -1.47
C TRP A 41 13.79 0.84 -2.32
N GLU A 42 14.63 1.73 -2.80
CA GLU A 42 14.11 2.84 -3.61
C GLU A 42 13.57 2.33 -4.93
N HIS A 43 14.25 1.34 -5.51
CA HIS A 43 13.76 0.72 -6.73
C HIS A 43 12.43 0.01 -6.48
N VAL A 44 12.33 -0.73 -5.38
CA VAL A 44 11.12 -1.45 -5.04
C VAL A 44 9.96 -0.49 -4.81
N LEU A 45 10.17 0.57 -4.03
CA LEU A 45 9.12 1.55 -3.80
C LEU A 45 8.76 2.30 -5.08
N GLY A 46 9.72 2.50 -5.97
CA GLY A 46 9.45 3.09 -7.27
C GLY A 46 8.51 2.22 -8.10
N ARG A 47 8.65 0.90 -7.98
CA ARG A 47 7.76 -0.01 -8.68
C ARG A 47 6.37 -0.02 -8.06
N VAL A 48 6.30 0.10 -6.72
CA VAL A 48 5.00 0.25 -6.04
C VAL A 48 4.33 1.54 -6.52
N LEU A 49 5.09 2.61 -6.58
CA LEU A 49 4.57 3.89 -7.05
C LEU A 49 4.03 3.77 -8.48
N ALA A 50 4.77 3.11 -9.35
CA ALA A 50 4.33 2.92 -10.74
C ALA A 50 3.01 2.16 -10.82
N ALA A 51 2.86 1.13 -9.99
CA ALA A 51 1.62 0.36 -9.97
C ALA A 51 0.45 1.22 -9.49
N LEU A 52 0.68 2.02 -8.47
CA LEU A 52 -0.37 2.90 -7.93
C LEU A 52 -0.73 3.99 -8.92
N GLU A 53 0.26 4.56 -9.60
CA GLU A 53 -0.01 5.59 -10.59
C GLU A 53 -0.80 5.03 -11.77
N GLU A 54 -0.55 3.78 -12.12
CA GLU A 54 -1.30 3.13 -13.19
C GLU A 54 -2.77 3.02 -12.78
N LEU A 55 -3.05 2.66 -11.53
CA LEU A 55 -4.42 2.59 -11.05
C LEU A 55 -5.07 3.98 -11.03
N LEU A 56 -4.29 5.01 -10.68
CA LEU A 56 -4.82 6.37 -10.60
C LEU A 56 -5.17 6.96 -11.96
N ARG A 57 -4.74 6.32 -13.04
CA ARG A 57 -5.16 6.75 -14.37
C ARG A 57 -6.64 6.55 -14.59
N HIS A 58 -7.22 5.57 -13.89
CA HIS A 58 -8.64 5.24 -14.02
C HIS A 58 -9.44 5.53 -12.76
N THR A 59 -8.75 5.86 -11.67
CA THR A 59 -9.37 6.12 -10.38
C THR A 59 -8.86 7.48 -9.90
N PRO A 60 -9.65 8.54 -10.10
CA PRO A 60 -9.16 9.91 -9.83
C PRO A 60 -8.60 10.07 -8.42
N ARG A 61 -7.41 10.65 -8.33
CA ARG A 61 -6.71 10.80 -7.05
C ARG A 61 -7.56 11.53 -6.02
N GLU A 62 -8.28 12.56 -6.44
CA GLU A 62 -9.08 13.36 -5.52
C GLU A 62 -10.26 12.58 -4.94
N ARG A 63 -10.57 11.43 -5.51
CA ARG A 63 -11.64 10.57 -5.00
C ARG A 63 -11.11 9.37 -4.22
N VAL A 64 -9.80 9.30 -4.02
CA VAL A 64 -9.17 8.22 -3.26
C VAL A 64 -8.96 8.65 -1.82
N LEU A 65 -9.45 7.85 -0.88
CA LEU A 65 -9.32 8.15 0.53
C LEU A 65 -7.89 7.96 1.03
N CYS A 66 -7.30 6.83 0.71
CA CYS A 66 -5.96 6.50 1.19
C CYS A 66 -5.42 5.27 0.49
N VAL A 67 -4.16 4.95 0.81
CA VAL A 67 -3.50 3.72 0.36
C VAL A 67 -3.16 2.89 1.58
N GLY A 68 -3.55 1.62 1.57
CA GLY A 68 -3.14 0.67 2.60
C GLY A 68 -2.17 -0.32 1.99
N MET A 69 -1.09 -0.62 2.70
CA MET A 69 -0.04 -1.45 2.15
C MET A 69 0.41 -2.52 3.13
N GLY A 70 0.38 -3.77 2.68
CA GLY A 70 0.93 -4.87 3.44
C GLY A 70 2.41 -4.99 3.15
N VAL A 71 3.24 -4.95 4.19
CA VAL A 71 4.69 -4.98 4.08
C VAL A 71 5.23 -6.08 4.98
N PRO A 72 6.06 -7.00 4.46
CA PRO A 72 6.58 -8.06 5.30
C PRO A 72 7.65 -7.55 6.26
N GLY A 73 7.87 -8.30 7.35
CA GLY A 73 8.96 -8.01 8.26
C GLY A 73 8.55 -7.21 9.47
N LEU A 74 9.53 -6.56 10.08
CA LEU A 74 9.34 -5.80 11.29
C LEU A 74 9.03 -4.36 10.97
N LEU A 75 7.88 -3.88 11.39
CA LEU A 75 7.40 -2.55 11.05
C LEU A 75 7.23 -1.67 12.27
N ASP A 76 7.39 -0.36 12.05
CA ASP A 76 6.92 0.65 12.96
C ASP A 76 5.70 1.25 12.26
N ILE A 77 4.53 0.76 12.62
CA ILE A 77 3.30 1.11 11.90
C ILE A 77 2.95 2.58 12.04
N GLU A 78 3.12 3.13 13.22
CA GLU A 78 2.80 4.54 13.45
C GLU A 78 3.71 5.46 12.66
N ALA A 79 4.98 5.13 12.57
CA ALA A 79 5.93 5.95 11.83
C ALA A 79 5.87 5.67 10.32
N GLY A 80 5.23 4.58 9.92
CA GLY A 80 5.18 4.20 8.51
C GLY A 80 6.51 3.69 7.99
N VAL A 81 7.33 3.10 8.87
CA VAL A 81 8.70 2.69 8.55
C VAL A 81 8.82 1.17 8.62
N SER A 82 9.47 0.59 7.62
CA SER A 82 9.82 -0.82 7.64
C SER A 82 11.22 -0.94 8.20
N ARG A 83 11.34 -1.53 9.39
CA ARG A 83 12.62 -1.63 10.07
C ARG A 83 13.52 -2.69 9.46
N PHE A 84 12.92 -3.82 9.08
CA PHE A 84 13.70 -4.92 8.56
C PHE A 84 12.79 -5.91 7.84
N SER A 85 13.27 -6.47 6.73
CA SER A 85 12.54 -7.50 6.03
C SER A 85 13.56 -8.57 5.57
N PRO A 86 13.39 -9.82 6.04
CA PRO A 86 14.40 -10.87 5.77
C PRO A 86 14.62 -11.18 4.31
N ASN A 87 13.60 -10.99 3.47
CA ASN A 87 13.69 -11.35 2.07
C ASN A 87 14.05 -10.18 1.16
N PHE A 88 14.38 -9.03 1.76
CA PHE A 88 14.69 -7.82 0.99
C PHE A 88 16.11 -7.38 1.33
N PRO A 89 17.06 -7.51 0.39
CA PRO A 89 18.43 -7.08 0.63
C PRO A 89 18.52 -5.58 0.95
N GLN A 90 19.35 -5.24 1.92
CA GLN A 90 19.61 -3.83 2.28
C GLN A 90 18.33 -3.08 2.62
N TRP A 91 17.38 -3.78 3.21
CA TRP A 91 16.09 -3.22 3.57
C TRP A 91 16.08 -2.95 5.06
N GLU A 92 16.44 -1.72 5.42
CA GLU A 92 16.56 -1.34 6.82
C GLU A 92 16.05 0.08 7.01
N ASP A 93 15.14 0.26 7.95
CA ASP A 93 14.57 1.58 8.27
C ASP A 93 14.06 2.30 7.03
N VAL A 94 13.32 1.58 6.19
CA VAL A 94 12.80 2.12 4.95
C VAL A 94 11.55 2.97 5.23
N PRO A 95 11.55 4.27 4.87
CA PRO A 95 10.44 5.17 5.17
C PRO A 95 9.31 5.01 4.15
N VAL A 96 8.64 3.86 4.20
CA VAL A 96 7.67 3.46 3.18
C VAL A 96 6.54 4.48 3.03
N ALA A 97 5.87 4.82 4.13
CA ALA A 97 4.71 5.70 4.05
C ALA A 97 5.10 7.11 3.60
N ALA A 98 6.13 7.69 4.23
CA ALA A 98 6.54 9.05 3.90
C ALA A 98 7.00 9.16 2.46
N TRP A 99 7.76 8.17 1.99
CA TRP A 99 8.29 8.18 0.63
C TRP A 99 7.15 8.17 -0.39
N LEU A 100 6.13 7.34 -0.15
CA LEU A 100 4.99 7.24 -1.06
C LEU A 100 4.05 8.42 -0.92
N GLU A 101 3.80 8.89 0.31
CA GLU A 101 2.92 10.05 0.51
C GLU A 101 3.44 11.29 -0.20
N GLU A 102 4.75 11.49 -0.13
CA GLU A 102 5.37 12.66 -0.75
C GLU A 102 5.14 12.67 -2.25
N ARG A 103 5.13 11.50 -2.87
CA ARG A 103 5.02 11.38 -4.32
C ARG A 103 3.59 11.23 -4.82
N LEU A 104 2.71 10.68 -3.98
CA LEU A 104 1.32 10.45 -4.38
C LEU A 104 0.37 11.57 -3.96
N GLY A 105 0.68 12.24 -2.87
CA GLY A 105 -0.24 13.22 -2.31
C GLY A 105 -1.44 12.57 -1.65
N LEU A 106 -1.29 11.31 -1.19
CA LEU A 106 -2.35 10.56 -0.53
C LEU A 106 -1.81 9.96 0.77
N PRO A 107 -2.66 9.83 1.80
CA PRO A 107 -2.24 9.16 3.03
C PRO A 107 -1.89 7.70 2.75
N VAL A 108 -0.81 7.22 3.35
CA VAL A 108 -0.36 5.83 3.18
C VAL A 108 -0.22 5.19 4.55
N PHE A 109 -0.84 4.04 4.72
CA PHE A 109 -0.77 3.26 5.95
C PHE A 109 -0.13 1.92 5.66
N ILE A 110 0.74 1.44 6.55
CA ILE A 110 1.38 0.14 6.37
C ILE A 110 1.00 -0.80 7.50
N ASP A 111 1.02 -2.09 7.22
CA ASP A 111 0.78 -3.14 8.19
C ASP A 111 1.43 -4.42 7.68
N ASN A 112 1.65 -5.37 8.59
CA ASN A 112 2.15 -6.70 8.20
C ASN A 112 1.08 -7.57 7.62
N ASP A 113 -0.16 -7.30 7.98
CA ASP A 113 -1.27 -8.19 7.68
C ASP A 113 -1.73 -8.02 6.24
N VAL A 114 -1.51 -9.05 5.43
CA VAL A 114 -1.93 -8.99 4.03
C VAL A 114 -3.43 -8.79 3.88
N ARG A 115 -4.21 -9.05 4.92
CA ARG A 115 -5.65 -8.81 4.84
C ARG A 115 -5.97 -7.35 4.63
N VAL A 116 -5.03 -6.46 4.96
CA VAL A 116 -5.18 -5.04 4.66
C VAL A 116 -5.48 -4.87 3.18
N ASN A 117 -4.82 -5.68 2.36
CA ASN A 117 -4.94 -5.58 0.91
C ASN A 117 -6.08 -6.40 0.35
N LEU A 118 -6.39 -7.50 1.01
CA LEU A 118 -7.42 -8.39 0.52
C LEU A 118 -8.82 -7.91 0.91
N TYR A 119 -8.92 -7.30 2.07
CA TYR A 119 -10.19 -6.87 2.60
C TYR A 119 -10.14 -5.39 2.90
N GLY A 120 -10.54 -4.60 1.93
CA GLY A 120 -10.67 -3.17 2.16
C GLY A 120 -11.46 -2.88 3.41
N GLU A 121 -12.34 -3.80 3.82
CA GLU A 121 -13.13 -3.57 5.02
C GLU A 121 -12.28 -3.44 6.28
N TRP A 122 -11.11 -4.08 6.34
CA TRP A 122 -10.22 -3.87 7.48
C TRP A 122 -9.79 -2.41 7.54
N LEU A 123 -9.41 -1.87 6.40
CA LEU A 123 -9.00 -0.48 6.32
C LEU A 123 -10.16 0.45 6.59
N PHE A 124 -11.34 0.10 6.12
CA PHE A 124 -12.51 0.91 6.39
C PHE A 124 -12.82 0.92 7.87
N GLY A 125 -12.73 -0.24 8.52
CA GLY A 125 -12.92 -0.30 9.96
C GLY A 125 -11.92 0.55 10.69
N ALA A 126 -10.66 0.50 10.30
CA ALA A 126 -9.62 1.31 10.91
C ALA A 126 -9.85 2.79 10.65
N GLY A 127 -10.31 3.12 9.43
CA GLY A 127 -10.48 4.51 9.05
C GLY A 127 -11.67 5.19 9.67
N ARG A 128 -12.74 4.45 9.90
CA ARG A 128 -13.98 5.06 10.39
C ARG A 128 -14.25 4.78 11.84
N GLY A 129 -13.59 3.79 12.43
CA GLY A 129 -13.86 3.46 13.81
C GLY A 129 -12.92 2.40 14.29
N ARG A 130 -11.70 2.80 14.59
CA ARG A 130 -10.69 1.84 15.03
C ARG A 130 -11.12 1.06 16.25
N GLU A 131 -12.00 1.62 17.01
CA GLU A 131 -12.55 0.96 18.18
C GLU A 131 -13.30 -0.32 17.79
N ASN A 132 -13.62 -0.48 16.55
CA ASN A 132 -14.34 -1.67 16.08
C ASN A 132 -13.41 -2.83 15.78
N LEU A 133 -12.14 -2.64 15.92
CA LEU A 133 -11.15 -3.66 15.60
C LEU A 133 -10.67 -4.37 16.83
#